data_d454b1b0ac3c1e7516b1138eddf1a1a6
#
_entry.id   d454b1b0ac3c1e7516b1138eddf1a1a6
#
_cell.length_a   1.000
_cell.length_b   1.000
_cell.length_c   1.000
_cell.angle_alpha   90.00
_cell.angle_beta   90.00
_cell.angle_gamma   90.00
#
_symmetry.space_group_name_H-M   'P 1'
#
loop_
_entity.id
_entity.type
_entity.pdbx_description
1 polymer ?
#
loop_
_entity_poly.entity_id
_entity_poly.type
_entity_poly.pdbx_seq_one_letter_code
_entity_poly.pdbx_strand_id
1 'polypeptide(L)'
;MLARITTNYSTKLIIEEKSSMREMFLRVWKQRPHKSEISGERLGTEPLSIFFHHILPKEKYKDAMLDEENIILLTLDEHTNVENDIYRYEEVNKRREYLKTKYNVP
;
A
#
# COMPACT_ATOMS: atom_id res chain seq x y z
N MET A 1 -12.52 30.37 -11.09
CA MET A 1 -11.75 29.80 -11.58
C MET A 1 -10.47 29.99 -11.25
N LEU A 2 -10.08 31.09 -11.26
CA LEU A 2 -8.79 31.31 -10.98
C LEU A 2 -8.42 30.97 -9.61
N ALA A 3 -9.33 31.06 -8.74
CA ALA A 3 -9.03 30.77 -7.37
C ALA A 3 -8.36 29.44 -7.28
N ARG A 4 -8.66 28.61 -8.22
CA ARG A 4 -8.09 27.42 -8.09
C ARG A 4 -6.77 27.42 -8.47
N ILE A 5 -6.33 28.24 -9.18
CA ILE A 5 -5.01 28.30 -9.60
C ILE A 5 -4.16 28.57 -8.43
N THR A 6 -4.69 29.32 -7.54
CA THR A 6 -3.87 29.62 -6.39
C THR A 6 -4.00 28.53 -5.41
N THR A 7 -4.80 27.57 -5.71
CA THR A 7 -4.86 26.52 -4.85
C THR A 7 -3.62 25.91 -4.97
N ASN A 8 -3.03 25.96 -4.36
CA ASN A 8 -1.76 25.95 -4.19
C ASN A 8 -1.10 24.68 -4.52
N TYR A 9 0.12 24.74 -4.32
CA TYR A 9 1.10 23.73 -4.49
C TYR A 9 0.76 22.47 -3.72
N SER A 10 0.22 22.58 -2.50
CA SER A 10 -0.13 21.43 -1.70
C SER A 10 -1.18 20.54 -2.34
N THR A 11 -2.21 21.14 -2.92
CA THR A 11 -3.26 20.39 -3.58
C THR A 11 -2.73 19.63 -4.78
N LYS A 12 -1.84 20.26 -5.52
CA LYS A 12 -1.23 19.64 -6.69
C LYS A 12 -0.40 18.42 -6.27
N LEU A 13 0.37 18.53 -5.20
CA LEU A 13 1.18 17.43 -4.70
C LEU A 13 0.33 16.26 -4.24
N ILE A 14 -0.80 16.53 -3.60
CA ILE A 14 -1.71 15.47 -3.17
C ILE A 14 -2.26 14.72 -4.36
N ILE A 15 -2.63 15.42 -5.43
CA ILE A 15 -3.13 14.79 -6.64
C ILE A 15 -2.04 13.92 -7.28
N GLU A 16 -0.83 14.41 -7.34
CA GLU A 16 0.29 13.66 -7.92
C GLU A 16 0.60 12.40 -7.10
N GLU A 17 0.56 12.47 -5.77
CA GLU A 17 0.79 11.33 -4.92
C GLU A 17 -0.28 10.26 -5.15
N LYS A 18 -1.55 10.65 -5.24
CA LYS A 18 -2.63 9.70 -5.49
C LYS A 18 -2.49 9.04 -6.85
N SER A 19 -2.10 9.80 -7.86
CA SER A 19 -1.90 9.27 -9.20
C SER A 19 -0.73 8.28 -9.23
N SER A 20 0.38 8.62 -8.58
CA SER A 20 1.56 7.76 -8.52
C SER A 20 1.26 6.47 -7.74
N MET A 21 0.48 6.58 -6.67
CA MET A 21 0.11 5.43 -5.88
C MET A 21 -0.78 4.48 -6.67
N ARG A 22 -1.73 5.04 -7.43
CA ARG A 22 -2.60 4.25 -8.28
C ARG A 22 -1.78 3.49 -9.32
N GLU A 23 -0.82 4.17 -9.94
CA GLU A 23 0.04 3.54 -10.94
C GLU A 23 0.85 2.40 -10.32
N MET A 24 1.36 2.62 -9.12
CA MET A 24 2.14 1.60 -8.42
C MET A 24 1.25 0.40 -8.08
N PHE A 25 0.03 0.61 -7.60
CA PHE A 25 -0.90 -0.46 -7.31
C PHE A 25 -1.21 -1.28 -8.58
N LEU A 26 -1.41 -0.60 -9.71
CA LEU A 26 -1.68 -1.30 -10.97
C LEU A 26 -0.49 -2.14 -11.43
N ARG A 27 0.73 -1.66 -11.19
CA ARG A 27 1.92 -2.46 -11.50
C ARG A 27 1.99 -3.70 -10.62
N VAL A 28 1.73 -3.56 -9.33
CA VAL A 28 1.71 -4.69 -8.40
C VAL A 28 0.67 -5.72 -8.85
N TRP A 29 -0.53 -5.24 -9.17
CA TRP A 29 -1.62 -6.12 -9.61
C TRP A 29 -1.25 -6.88 -10.87
N LYS A 30 -0.62 -6.22 -11.81
CA LYS A 30 -0.22 -6.82 -13.08
C LYS A 30 0.88 -7.87 -12.90
N GLN A 31 1.75 -7.67 -11.93
CA GLN A 31 2.93 -8.52 -11.73
C GLN A 31 2.69 -9.71 -10.82
N ARG A 32 1.68 -9.69 -9.98
CA ARG A 32 1.45 -10.73 -8.98
C ARG A 32 0.15 -11.49 -9.25
N PRO A 33 0.05 -12.75 -8.79
CA PRO A 33 -1.22 -13.48 -8.86
C PRO A 33 -2.28 -12.71 -8.08
N HIS A 34 -3.53 -12.74 -8.55
CA HIS A 34 -4.62 -12.00 -7.90
C HIS A 34 -5.18 -12.82 -6.74
N LYS A 35 -4.36 -13.01 -5.75
CA LYS A 35 -4.66 -13.83 -4.57
C LYS A 35 -4.04 -13.19 -3.35
N SER A 36 -4.61 -13.49 -2.20
CA SER A 36 -3.99 -13.10 -0.94
C SER A 36 -2.59 -13.70 -0.86
N GLU A 37 -1.63 -12.91 -0.46
CA GLU A 37 -0.26 -13.39 -0.29
C GLU A 37 -0.07 -14.11 1.04
N ILE A 38 -1.12 -14.20 1.86
CA ILE A 38 -1.11 -14.95 3.10
C ILE A 38 -1.84 -16.27 2.92
N SER A 39 -3.10 -16.22 2.51
CA SER A 39 -3.97 -17.39 2.45
C SER A 39 -4.09 -18.02 1.07
N GLY A 40 -3.75 -17.31 0.03
CA GLY A 40 -3.97 -17.76 -1.34
C GLY A 40 -5.41 -17.62 -1.82
N GLU A 41 -6.27 -16.99 -1.01
CA GLU A 41 -7.67 -16.80 -1.38
C GLU A 41 -7.77 -15.81 -2.55
N ARG A 42 -8.62 -16.10 -3.49
CA ARG A 42 -8.76 -15.26 -4.69
C ARG A 42 -9.30 -13.87 -4.35
N LEU A 43 -8.74 -12.87 -5.01
CA LEU A 43 -9.16 -11.49 -4.83
C LEU A 43 -10.12 -11.00 -5.92
N GLY A 44 -10.40 -11.84 -6.91
CA GLY A 44 -11.27 -11.46 -8.02
C GLY A 44 -10.49 -10.87 -9.18
N THR A 45 -11.18 -10.16 -10.06
CA THR A 45 -10.60 -9.67 -11.31
C THR A 45 -10.29 -8.19 -11.30
N GLU A 46 -10.76 -7.46 -10.30
CA GLU A 46 -10.57 -6.01 -10.25
C GLU A 46 -9.58 -5.60 -9.18
N PRO A 47 -8.68 -4.67 -9.48
CA PRO A 47 -7.67 -4.20 -8.52
C PRO A 47 -8.26 -3.19 -7.54
N LEU A 48 -9.09 -3.66 -6.63
CA LEU A 48 -9.70 -2.77 -5.64
C LEU A 48 -8.66 -2.31 -4.63
N SER A 49 -8.71 -1.04 -4.26
CA SER A 49 -7.72 -0.46 -3.35
C SER A 49 -7.64 -1.19 -2.01
N ILE A 50 -8.73 -1.77 -1.56
CA ILE A 50 -8.76 -2.49 -0.28
C ILE A 50 -7.89 -3.74 -0.26
N PHE A 51 -7.45 -4.22 -1.43
CA PHE A 51 -6.58 -5.39 -1.49
C PHE A 51 -5.11 -5.04 -1.30
N PHE A 52 -4.75 -3.75 -1.37
CA PHE A 52 -3.36 -3.31 -1.30
C PHE A 52 -3.05 -2.76 0.08
N HIS A 53 -2.28 -3.48 0.85
CA HIS A 53 -1.93 -3.05 2.21
C HIS A 53 -0.49 -2.55 2.25
N HIS A 54 -0.30 -1.33 2.79
CA HIS A 54 1.04 -0.80 3.06
C HIS A 54 1.54 -1.39 4.37
N ILE A 55 2.60 -2.17 4.32
CA ILE A 55 3.16 -2.81 5.52
C ILE A 55 3.73 -1.76 6.47
N LEU A 56 4.56 -0.84 5.96
CA LEU A 56 4.94 0.36 6.69
C LEU A 56 3.92 1.43 6.31
N PRO A 57 3.18 1.96 7.28
CA PRO A 57 2.11 2.94 6.98
C PRO A 57 2.62 4.13 6.19
N LYS A 58 1.94 4.44 5.10
CA LYS A 58 2.37 5.49 4.18
C LYS A 58 2.41 6.88 4.81
N GLU A 59 1.55 7.12 5.78
CA GLU A 59 1.49 8.43 6.44
C GLU A 59 2.73 8.67 7.30
N LYS A 60 3.31 7.60 7.83
CA LYS A 60 4.46 7.71 8.70
C LYS A 60 5.78 7.50 7.96
N TYR A 61 5.77 6.65 6.93
CA TYR A 61 6.97 6.28 6.19
C TYR A 61 6.82 6.65 4.72
N LYS A 62 6.90 7.93 4.43
CA LYS A 62 6.66 8.42 3.08
C LYS A 62 7.64 7.89 2.04
N ASP A 63 8.86 7.61 2.44
CA ASP A 63 9.85 7.06 1.53
C ASP A 63 9.47 5.66 1.05
N ALA A 64 8.67 4.94 1.83
CA ALA A 64 8.22 3.60 1.49
C ALA A 64 6.86 3.57 0.80
N MET A 65 6.22 4.72 0.66
CA MET A 65 4.84 4.79 0.15
C MET A 65 4.68 4.20 -1.25
N LEU A 66 5.64 4.44 -2.13
CA LEU A 66 5.57 3.96 -3.51
C LEU A 66 6.46 2.75 -3.78
N ASP A 67 6.97 2.13 -2.73
CA ASP A 67 7.80 0.95 -2.87
C ASP A 67 6.91 -0.28 -3.00
N GLU A 68 7.02 -0.99 -4.11
CA GLU A 68 6.20 -2.17 -4.35
C GLU A 68 6.45 -3.26 -3.30
N GLU A 69 7.65 -3.34 -2.74
CA GLU A 69 7.94 -4.29 -1.68
C GLU A 69 7.18 -3.98 -0.39
N ASN A 70 6.75 -2.75 -0.23
CA ASN A 70 5.97 -2.34 0.93
C ASN A 70 4.49 -2.67 0.79
N ILE A 71 4.09 -3.29 -0.33
CA ILE A 71 2.70 -3.64 -0.58
C ILE A 71 2.52 -5.15 -0.50
N ILE A 72 1.53 -5.58 0.25
CA ILE A 72 1.12 -6.97 0.27
C ILE A 72 -0.35 -7.06 -0.14
N LEU A 73 -0.69 -8.03 -0.97
CA LEU A 73 -2.07 -8.23 -1.40
C LEU A 73 -2.81 -9.07 -0.37
N LEU A 74 -3.93 -8.59 0.11
CA LEU A 74 -4.72 -9.21 1.16
C LEU A 74 -6.20 -9.20 0.80
N THR A 75 -6.97 -10.12 1.36
CA THR A 75 -8.42 -10.05 1.26
C THR A 75 -8.89 -8.89 2.14
N LEU A 76 -10.13 -8.49 2.00
CA LEU A 76 -10.71 -7.44 2.84
C LEU A 76 -10.63 -7.82 4.32
N ASP A 77 -10.95 -9.07 4.64
CA ASP A 77 -10.92 -9.53 6.03
C ASP A 77 -9.50 -9.49 6.59
N GLU A 78 -8.52 -9.93 5.81
CA GLU A 78 -7.11 -9.90 6.23
C GLU A 78 -6.63 -8.46 6.43
N HIS A 79 -7.01 -7.56 5.53
CA HIS A 79 -6.63 -6.17 5.63
C HIS A 79 -7.22 -5.54 6.91
N THR A 80 -8.49 -5.83 7.19
CA THR A 80 -9.14 -5.36 8.41
C THR A 80 -8.44 -5.95 9.64
N ASN A 81 -8.12 -7.22 9.61
CA ASN A 81 -7.47 -7.88 10.74
C ASN A 81 -6.08 -7.31 11.03
N VAL A 82 -5.30 -7.03 9.98
CA VAL A 82 -3.95 -6.50 10.19
C VAL A 82 -3.99 -5.04 10.66
N GLU A 83 -5.04 -4.30 10.31
CA GLU A 83 -5.20 -2.94 10.80
C GLU A 83 -5.60 -2.92 12.28
N ASN A 84 -6.35 -3.94 12.72
CA ASN A 84 -6.74 -4.05 14.12
C ASN A 84 -5.61 -4.64 14.97
N ASP A 85 -4.78 -5.50 14.40
CA ASP A 85 -3.65 -6.11 15.08
C ASP A 85 -2.53 -6.29 14.08
N ILE A 86 -1.56 -5.38 14.08
CA ILE A 86 -0.50 -5.35 13.08
C ILE A 86 0.43 -6.55 13.15
N TYR A 87 0.40 -7.30 14.25
CA TYR A 87 1.25 -8.48 14.43
C TYR A 87 0.53 -9.79 14.15
N ARG A 88 -0.71 -9.72 13.70
CA ARG A 88 -1.54 -10.93 13.53
C ARG A 88 -0.97 -11.97 12.58
N TYR A 89 -0.38 -11.53 11.48
CA TYR A 89 0.08 -12.45 10.43
C TYR A 89 1.60 -12.52 10.36
N GLU A 90 2.12 -13.73 10.46
CA GLU A 90 3.56 -14.00 10.43
C GLU A 90 4.22 -13.45 9.17
N GLU A 91 3.60 -13.66 8.03
CA GLU A 91 4.16 -13.19 6.75
C GLU A 91 4.31 -11.66 6.72
N VAL A 92 3.31 -10.95 7.23
CA VAL A 92 3.36 -9.49 7.30
C VAL A 92 4.49 -9.07 8.25
N ASN A 93 4.63 -9.77 9.38
CA ASN A 93 5.67 -9.46 10.37
C ASN A 93 7.07 -9.62 9.77
N LYS A 94 7.30 -10.69 9.01
CA LYS A 94 8.58 -10.93 8.38
C LYS A 94 8.91 -9.83 7.37
N ARG A 95 7.95 -9.45 6.54
CA ARG A 95 8.16 -8.41 5.55
C ARG A 95 8.38 -7.06 6.21
N ARG A 96 7.71 -6.82 7.33
CA ARG A 96 7.90 -5.56 8.06
C ARG A 96 9.33 -5.45 8.57
N GLU A 97 9.90 -6.54 9.11
CA GLU A 97 11.27 -6.51 9.62
C GLU A 97 12.27 -6.26 8.47
N TYR A 98 12.05 -6.88 7.34
CA TYR A 98 12.86 -6.64 6.14
C TYR A 98 12.79 -5.16 5.73
N LEU A 99 11.58 -4.59 5.69
CA LEU A 99 11.39 -3.20 5.29
C LEU A 99 11.99 -2.22 6.30
N LYS A 100 11.90 -2.53 7.58
CA LYS A 100 12.54 -1.71 8.60
C LYS A 100 14.05 -1.65 8.38
N THR A 101 14.65 -2.77 8.05
CA THR A 101 16.07 -2.80 7.74
C THR A 101 16.35 -2.00 6.47
N LYS A 102 15.55 -2.19 5.43
CA LYS A 102 15.71 -1.49 4.16
C LYS A 102 15.68 0.02 4.32
N TYR A 103 14.79 0.51 5.18
CA TYR A 103 14.62 1.95 5.40
C TYR A 103 15.30 2.47 6.65
N ASN A 104 16.09 1.61 7.31
CA ASN A 104 16.83 1.99 8.51
C ASN A 104 15.89 2.57 9.59
N VAL A 105 14.79 1.87 9.81
CA VAL A 105 13.77 2.24 10.79
C VAL A 105 13.94 1.34 12.01
N PRO A 106 13.92 1.90 13.23
CA PRO A 106 14.09 1.10 14.46
C PRO A 106 12.91 0.16 14.77
#